data_dff6108b8a18fb35f878839a5a3035e5
#
_entry.id   dff6108b8a18fb35f878839a5a3035e5
#
_cell.length_a   1.000
_cell.length_b   1.000
_cell.length_c   1.000
_cell.angle_alpha   90.00
_cell.angle_beta   90.00
_cell.angle_gamma   90.00
#
_symmetry.space_group_name_H-M   'P 1'
#
loop_
_entity.id
_entity.type
_entity.pdbx_description
1 polymer ?
#
loop_
_entity_poly.entity_id
_entity_poly.type
_entity_poly.pdbx_seq_one_letter_code
_entity_poly.pdbx_strand_id
1 'polypeptide(L)'
;MTRDDGRGLLDSLELPPNLKSLTVSQLPSLAAELRGELSHNLTADHPMAGPAALELAIALHYVFDTTDDQIVWQGEGAGGSAIGAALGMAVAAAQRGEPRRIVAVIGERALTAGMAFEALNHAGALPADMLVILEDSDPAHSAKRSALSDQLARVLSGPLYAQLRARGKRVLGPMPTVRELARRSEQHLKGMVLPGTIFEELGFNYIGPVDGHNIAVLVATLSNLKRLHGPQLLHVLTCRATATGAAPARPDPPPAEAPGPRAVALGPQVQAGTTAGYGEVFARWLCDIAATDPAILLVTLTMHAGLREFAARFPERCFDVSTAEQHALTFAAGLAAEGFKPVVACSSTALQRAYDQLIHDVALQRLPLVLAVDHAGLVGENDAPHHGAYDLSYLRCIPNLTIMAPADESECRQMLYTASGLPGPAAVRYPCGPGAGGAAAAAVSPLPLGRARMCREGRSGLALLVFGALLQAATGPAETLDATLVNMRFVKPLDAELLTALCVRHRALVTIEDNVTPGGAGAGVAEWLVQGAPGLPLLQLGIPERLSARGSRESCLAAARLDAPGLLDSIERWWSSQNPKLLRAAAGQ
;
A
#
# COMPACT_ATOMS: atom_id res chain seq x y z
N MET A 1 -29.53 -43.74 -2.51
CA MET A 1 -30.57 -42.70 -2.56
C MET A 1 -30.48 -41.93 -1.24
N THR A 2 -29.63 -40.96 -1.16
CA THR A 2 -29.50 -40.03 -0.03
C THR A 2 -30.25 -38.75 -0.42
N ARG A 3 -31.19 -38.33 0.42
CA ARG A 3 -32.02 -37.14 0.25
C ARG A 3 -31.12 -35.90 0.14
N ASP A 4 -31.29 -35.21 -0.94
CA ASP A 4 -30.76 -33.86 -1.17
C ASP A 4 -31.65 -32.90 -0.37
N ASP A 5 -31.21 -32.51 0.82
CA ASP A 5 -32.00 -31.67 1.74
C ASP A 5 -31.91 -30.18 1.38
N GLY A 6 -31.37 -29.81 0.22
CA GLY A 6 -31.33 -28.42 -0.24
C GLY A 6 -30.43 -27.47 0.59
N ARG A 7 -29.61 -28.02 1.51
CA ARG A 7 -28.61 -27.28 2.26
C ARG A 7 -27.28 -27.26 1.48
N GLY A 8 -26.68 -26.10 1.33
CA GLY A 8 -25.36 -25.97 0.71
C GLY A 8 -24.27 -26.72 1.49
N LEU A 9 -23.16 -27.03 0.83
CA LEU A 9 -21.99 -27.65 1.49
C LEU A 9 -21.48 -26.78 2.63
N LEU A 10 -21.56 -25.45 2.48
CA LEU A 10 -21.15 -24.46 3.49
C LEU A 10 -21.94 -24.56 4.79
N ASP A 11 -23.27 -24.81 4.72
CA ASP A 11 -24.13 -24.93 5.90
C ASP A 11 -23.78 -26.16 6.77
N SER A 12 -23.05 -27.12 6.20
CA SER A 12 -22.66 -28.36 6.84
C SER A 12 -21.25 -28.42 7.38
N LEU A 13 -20.45 -27.37 7.14
CA LEU A 13 -19.02 -27.33 7.44
C LEU A 13 -18.67 -26.22 8.47
N GLU A 14 -18.08 -26.64 9.59
CA GLU A 14 -17.32 -25.73 10.45
C GLU A 14 -15.91 -25.57 9.83
N LEU A 15 -15.72 -24.53 9.00
CA LEU A 15 -14.44 -24.26 8.35
C LEU A 15 -13.44 -23.66 9.34
N PRO A 16 -12.12 -23.93 9.21
CA PRO A 16 -11.41 -24.79 8.25
C PRO A 16 -11.22 -26.26 8.66
N PRO A 17 -11.46 -26.71 9.93
CA PRO A 17 -11.05 -28.06 10.35
C PRO A 17 -11.75 -29.19 9.60
N ASN A 18 -12.97 -28.98 9.12
CA ASN A 18 -13.76 -30.03 8.46
C ASN A 18 -13.57 -30.11 6.94
N LEU A 19 -12.72 -29.23 6.34
CA LEU A 19 -12.47 -29.26 4.89
C LEU A 19 -11.89 -30.59 4.41
N LYS A 20 -11.09 -31.25 5.23
CA LYS A 20 -10.49 -32.56 4.94
C LYS A 20 -11.49 -33.73 4.92
N SER A 21 -12.72 -33.52 5.39
CA SER A 21 -13.80 -34.54 5.31
C SER A 21 -14.42 -34.64 3.91
N LEU A 22 -14.22 -33.61 3.07
CA LEU A 22 -14.71 -33.60 1.70
C LEU A 22 -13.79 -34.42 0.78
N THR A 23 -14.39 -34.98 -0.26
CA THR A 23 -13.63 -35.58 -1.36
C THR A 23 -13.13 -34.49 -2.30
N VAL A 24 -12.01 -34.71 -3.01
CA VAL A 24 -11.46 -33.75 -3.98
C VAL A 24 -12.49 -33.37 -5.04
N SER A 25 -13.42 -34.27 -5.39
CA SER A 25 -14.49 -33.99 -6.36
C SER A 25 -15.57 -33.01 -5.85
N GLN A 26 -15.68 -32.80 -4.55
CA GLN A 26 -16.62 -31.84 -3.94
C GLN A 26 -16.03 -30.42 -3.80
N LEU A 27 -14.71 -30.27 -3.82
CA LEU A 27 -14.06 -28.98 -3.63
C LEU A 27 -14.43 -27.92 -4.69
N PRO A 28 -14.65 -28.26 -5.98
CA PRO A 28 -15.14 -27.29 -6.96
C PRO A 28 -16.53 -26.73 -6.64
N SER A 29 -17.43 -27.54 -6.08
CA SER A 29 -18.76 -27.08 -5.65
C SER A 29 -18.65 -26.14 -4.46
N LEU A 30 -17.80 -26.46 -3.48
CA LEU A 30 -17.51 -25.57 -2.36
C LEU A 30 -16.93 -24.23 -2.84
N ALA A 31 -16.01 -24.24 -3.79
CA ALA A 31 -15.47 -23.01 -4.38
C ALA A 31 -16.54 -22.15 -5.04
N ALA A 32 -17.51 -22.76 -5.72
CA ALA A 32 -18.62 -22.05 -6.35
C ALA A 32 -19.56 -21.43 -5.31
N GLU A 33 -19.88 -22.15 -4.22
CA GLU A 33 -20.71 -21.63 -3.11
C GLU A 33 -20.02 -20.46 -2.40
N LEU A 34 -18.75 -20.60 -2.01
CA LEU A 34 -17.95 -19.54 -1.38
C LEU A 34 -17.83 -18.31 -2.28
N ARG A 35 -17.67 -18.50 -3.60
CA ARG A 35 -17.61 -17.38 -4.56
C ARG A 35 -18.95 -16.64 -4.63
N GLY A 36 -20.07 -17.36 -4.55
CA GLY A 36 -21.41 -16.79 -4.48
C GLY A 36 -21.59 -15.90 -3.22
N GLU A 37 -21.20 -16.42 -2.05
CA GLU A 37 -21.30 -15.66 -0.80
C GLU A 37 -20.35 -14.45 -0.75
N LEU A 38 -19.11 -14.65 -1.19
CA LEU A 38 -18.14 -13.55 -1.27
C LEU A 38 -18.62 -12.45 -2.21
N SER A 39 -19.24 -12.78 -3.35
CA SER A 39 -19.80 -11.76 -4.26
C SER A 39 -21.02 -11.04 -3.70
N HIS A 40 -21.75 -11.61 -2.73
CA HIS A 40 -22.86 -10.94 -2.05
C HIS A 40 -22.43 -10.10 -0.85
N ASN A 41 -21.34 -10.47 -0.17
CA ASN A 41 -20.89 -9.84 1.07
C ASN A 41 -19.68 -8.89 0.88
N LEU A 42 -19.00 -8.94 -0.27
CA LEU A 42 -17.90 -8.03 -0.58
C LEU A 42 -18.46 -6.81 -1.31
N THR A 43 -18.56 -5.71 -0.59
CA THR A 43 -18.36 -4.38 -1.20
C THR A 43 -16.95 -4.36 -1.80
N ALA A 44 -16.75 -3.63 -2.89
CA ALA A 44 -15.57 -3.66 -3.78
C ALA A 44 -14.18 -3.47 -3.12
N ASP A 45 -14.09 -3.40 -1.80
CA ASP A 45 -12.95 -2.90 -1.02
C ASP A 45 -12.29 -3.93 -0.09
N HIS A 46 -12.59 -5.23 -0.21
CA HIS A 46 -11.93 -6.23 0.64
C HIS A 46 -10.62 -6.76 0.01
N PRO A 47 -9.43 -6.48 0.61
CA PRO A 47 -8.13 -6.87 0.07
C PRO A 47 -7.73 -8.33 0.37
N MET A 48 -8.60 -9.13 0.96
CA MET A 48 -8.33 -10.55 1.18
C MET A 48 -8.51 -11.33 -0.11
N ALA A 49 -7.46 -12.04 -0.53
CA ALA A 49 -7.35 -12.95 -1.67
C ALA A 49 -8.51 -12.78 -2.66
N GLY A 50 -8.32 -11.96 -3.68
CA GLY A 50 -9.38 -11.69 -4.66
C GLY A 50 -10.01 -13.00 -5.15
N PRO A 51 -11.21 -12.99 -5.70
CA PRO A 51 -11.92 -14.22 -6.13
C PRO A 51 -11.09 -15.12 -7.07
N ALA A 52 -9.96 -14.63 -7.55
CA ALA A 52 -9.01 -15.35 -8.39
C ALA A 52 -8.16 -16.41 -7.64
N ALA A 53 -7.85 -16.21 -6.36
CA ALA A 53 -7.00 -17.13 -5.58
C ALA A 53 -7.82 -18.11 -4.69
N LEU A 54 -9.15 -18.13 -4.81
CA LEU A 54 -10.02 -18.92 -3.94
C LEU A 54 -9.73 -20.42 -4.02
N GLU A 55 -9.56 -20.96 -5.23
CA GLU A 55 -9.24 -22.36 -5.44
C GLU A 55 -7.89 -22.74 -4.86
N LEU A 56 -6.90 -21.84 -4.97
CA LEU A 56 -5.58 -22.02 -4.36
C LEU A 56 -5.69 -22.04 -2.83
N ALA A 57 -6.46 -21.12 -2.24
CA ALA A 57 -6.70 -21.09 -0.80
C ALA A 57 -7.36 -22.40 -0.30
N ILE A 58 -8.41 -22.87 -0.97
CA ILE A 58 -9.06 -24.13 -0.65
C ILE A 58 -8.06 -25.31 -0.74
N ALA A 59 -7.29 -25.39 -1.83
CA ALA A 59 -6.33 -26.46 -2.03
C ALA A 59 -5.22 -26.46 -0.95
N LEU A 60 -4.76 -25.29 -0.53
CA LEU A 60 -3.76 -25.14 0.53
C LEU A 60 -4.29 -25.64 1.87
N HIS A 61 -5.47 -25.19 2.29
CA HIS A 61 -6.08 -25.63 3.55
C HIS A 61 -6.53 -27.11 3.52
N TYR A 62 -6.77 -27.67 2.32
CA TYR A 62 -7.07 -29.08 2.16
C TYR A 62 -5.83 -29.98 2.34
N VAL A 63 -4.66 -29.55 1.82
CA VAL A 63 -3.43 -30.35 1.81
C VAL A 63 -2.58 -30.13 3.07
N PHE A 64 -2.46 -28.89 3.52
CA PHE A 64 -1.64 -28.54 4.68
C PHE A 64 -2.49 -28.58 5.96
N ASP A 65 -1.86 -28.97 7.05
CA ASP A 65 -2.49 -28.95 8.36
C ASP A 65 -2.16 -27.64 9.06
N THR A 66 -3.08 -26.68 8.99
CA THR A 66 -2.84 -25.34 9.53
C THR A 66 -2.77 -25.27 11.05
N THR A 67 -2.96 -26.39 11.76
CA THR A 67 -2.62 -26.50 13.20
C THR A 67 -1.10 -26.61 13.40
N ASP A 68 -0.41 -27.28 12.49
CA ASP A 68 1.04 -27.53 12.55
C ASP A 68 1.80 -26.79 11.45
N ASP A 69 1.34 -26.89 10.19
CA ASP A 69 1.93 -26.22 9.03
C ASP A 69 1.60 -24.72 9.04
N GLN A 70 2.49 -23.87 8.54
CA GLN A 70 2.29 -22.42 8.49
C GLN A 70 2.15 -21.94 7.05
N ILE A 71 1.11 -21.16 6.78
CA ILE A 71 0.89 -20.50 5.49
C ILE A 71 1.02 -18.98 5.70
N VAL A 72 2.02 -18.37 5.07
CA VAL A 72 2.28 -16.94 5.12
C VAL A 72 1.81 -16.32 3.81
N TRP A 73 0.67 -15.62 3.84
CA TRP A 73 0.16 -14.88 2.70
C TRP A 73 0.75 -13.47 2.66
N GLN A 74 1.18 -13.05 1.49
CA GLN A 74 1.57 -11.68 1.29
C GLN A 74 0.33 -10.84 0.97
N GLY A 75 -0.02 -9.92 1.88
CA GLY A 75 -1.01 -8.89 1.62
C GLY A 75 -0.54 -7.89 0.56
N GLU A 76 -1.47 -7.18 -0.07
CA GLU A 76 -1.16 -6.07 -0.98
C GLU A 76 -0.29 -5.03 -0.23
N GLY A 77 0.78 -4.58 -0.84
CA GLY A 77 1.71 -3.60 -0.26
C GLY A 77 2.79 -4.17 0.68
N ALA A 78 2.84 -5.47 0.96
CA ALA A 78 3.80 -6.05 1.92
C ALA A 78 5.26 -6.21 1.42
N GLY A 79 5.62 -5.69 0.24
CA GLY A 79 7.01 -5.51 -0.23
C GLY A 79 7.91 -6.76 -0.21
N GLY A 80 7.37 -7.98 -0.41
CA GLY A 80 8.18 -9.19 -0.49
C GLY A 80 8.59 -9.81 0.85
N SER A 81 8.05 -9.36 1.97
CA SER A 81 8.43 -9.84 3.32
C SER A 81 8.00 -11.28 3.62
N ALA A 82 6.98 -11.81 2.93
CA ALA A 82 6.45 -13.16 3.21
C ALA A 82 7.49 -14.25 3.00
N ILE A 83 8.36 -14.15 1.99
CA ILE A 83 9.41 -15.16 1.73
C ILE A 83 10.41 -15.17 2.88
N GLY A 84 10.90 -13.99 3.31
CA GLY A 84 11.85 -13.86 4.41
C GLY A 84 11.28 -14.37 5.73
N ALA A 85 10.01 -14.05 6.03
CA ALA A 85 9.33 -14.53 7.22
C ALA A 85 9.18 -16.07 7.20
N ALA A 86 8.73 -16.62 6.07
CA ALA A 86 8.59 -18.06 5.89
C ALA A 86 9.94 -18.78 6.00
N LEU A 87 11.02 -18.22 5.42
CA LEU A 87 12.36 -18.77 5.57
C LEU A 87 12.79 -18.83 7.04
N GLY A 88 12.60 -17.74 7.78
CA GLY A 88 12.89 -17.69 9.21
C GLY A 88 12.14 -18.77 10.01
N MET A 89 10.86 -18.95 9.69
CA MET A 89 10.02 -20.01 10.29
C MET A 89 10.52 -21.41 9.92
N ALA A 90 10.90 -21.65 8.65
CA ALA A 90 11.41 -22.94 8.18
C ALA A 90 12.74 -23.30 8.86
N VAL A 91 13.65 -22.36 8.98
CA VAL A 91 14.92 -22.54 9.70
C VAL A 91 14.66 -22.83 11.18
N ALA A 92 13.74 -22.09 11.82
CA ALA A 92 13.38 -22.32 13.22
C ALA A 92 12.76 -23.71 13.43
N ALA A 93 11.89 -24.16 12.53
CA ALA A 93 11.33 -25.52 12.58
C ALA A 93 12.41 -26.59 12.45
N ALA A 94 13.35 -26.41 11.50
CA ALA A 94 14.47 -27.33 11.31
C ALA A 94 15.37 -27.40 12.55
N GLN A 95 15.68 -26.27 13.19
CA GLN A 95 16.49 -26.22 14.42
C GLN A 95 15.82 -26.92 15.61
N ARG A 96 14.49 -26.94 15.63
CA ARG A 96 13.71 -27.66 16.66
C ARG A 96 13.42 -29.12 16.34
N GLY A 97 13.78 -29.59 15.12
CA GLY A 97 13.40 -30.91 14.65
C GLY A 97 11.89 -31.09 14.43
N GLU A 98 11.16 -30.00 14.18
CA GLU A 98 9.71 -30.01 13.95
C GLU A 98 9.43 -30.35 12.48
N PRO A 99 8.61 -31.39 12.17
CA PRO A 99 8.37 -31.83 10.79
C PRO A 99 7.31 -30.98 10.05
N ARG A 100 7.05 -29.76 10.52
CA ARG A 100 6.04 -28.86 9.92
C ARG A 100 6.51 -28.24 8.61
N ARG A 101 5.56 -27.97 7.73
CA ARG A 101 5.80 -27.31 6.44
C ARG A 101 5.50 -25.82 6.54
N ILE A 102 6.34 -25.02 5.88
CA ILE A 102 6.19 -23.59 5.79
C ILE A 102 5.93 -23.22 4.32
N VAL A 103 4.84 -22.50 4.08
CA VAL A 103 4.42 -22.08 2.75
C VAL A 103 4.34 -20.55 2.72
N ALA A 104 5.01 -19.91 1.74
CA ALA A 104 4.86 -18.50 1.44
C ALA A 104 4.04 -18.34 0.16
N VAL A 105 2.95 -17.58 0.18
CA VAL A 105 2.17 -17.23 -1.01
C VAL A 105 2.41 -15.78 -1.35
N ILE A 106 2.90 -15.52 -2.55
CA ILE A 106 3.26 -14.18 -3.04
C ILE A 106 2.64 -13.93 -4.41
N GLY A 107 2.22 -12.70 -4.68
CA GLY A 107 1.83 -12.27 -6.02
C GLY A 107 3.05 -11.90 -6.88
N GLU A 108 2.89 -11.88 -8.20
CA GLU A 108 3.94 -11.54 -9.18
C GLU A 108 4.64 -10.20 -8.86
N ARG A 109 3.88 -9.18 -8.46
CA ARG A 109 4.43 -7.87 -8.11
C ARG A 109 5.44 -7.92 -6.95
N ALA A 110 5.29 -8.87 -6.05
CA ALA A 110 6.22 -9.02 -4.94
C ALA A 110 7.65 -9.36 -5.37
N LEU A 111 7.81 -10.05 -6.50
CA LEU A 111 9.14 -10.39 -7.05
C LEU A 111 9.94 -9.14 -7.49
N THR A 112 9.28 -8.02 -7.73
CA THR A 112 9.97 -6.76 -8.09
C THR A 112 10.54 -6.03 -6.87
N ALA A 113 10.16 -6.42 -5.67
CA ALA A 113 10.72 -5.87 -4.44
C ALA A 113 12.11 -6.48 -4.15
N GLY A 114 13.10 -5.64 -3.87
CA GLY A 114 14.47 -6.07 -3.58
C GLY A 114 14.54 -7.13 -2.48
N MET A 115 13.77 -6.96 -1.39
CA MET A 115 13.70 -7.90 -0.27
C MET A 115 13.21 -9.30 -0.68
N ALA A 116 12.29 -9.39 -1.66
CA ALA A 116 11.85 -10.70 -2.16
C ALA A 116 12.99 -11.43 -2.86
N PHE A 117 13.76 -10.71 -3.70
CA PHE A 117 14.92 -11.28 -4.38
C PHE A 117 16.02 -11.69 -3.38
N GLU A 118 16.31 -10.84 -2.39
CA GLU A 118 17.27 -11.16 -1.32
C GLU A 118 16.85 -12.41 -0.55
N ALA A 119 15.56 -12.51 -0.21
CA ALA A 119 15.01 -13.66 0.51
C ALA A 119 15.03 -14.95 -0.34
N LEU A 120 14.73 -14.87 -1.64
CA LEU A 120 14.86 -16.01 -2.56
C LEU A 120 16.32 -16.48 -2.67
N ASN A 121 17.26 -15.54 -2.88
CA ASN A 121 18.68 -15.86 -2.96
C ASN A 121 19.19 -16.52 -1.67
N HIS A 122 18.76 -16.02 -0.50
CA HIS A 122 19.13 -16.62 0.78
C HIS A 122 18.49 -17.99 1.00
N ALA A 123 17.19 -18.14 0.66
CA ALA A 123 16.47 -19.41 0.79
C ALA A 123 17.07 -20.52 -0.07
N GLY A 124 17.49 -20.21 -1.30
CA GLY A 124 18.12 -21.17 -2.19
C GLY A 124 19.51 -21.63 -1.73
N ALA A 125 20.21 -20.82 -0.93
CA ALA A 125 21.50 -21.18 -0.35
C ALA A 125 21.38 -22.05 0.93
N LEU A 126 20.16 -22.21 1.47
CA LEU A 126 19.92 -22.96 2.70
C LEU A 126 19.17 -24.27 2.44
N PRO A 127 19.45 -25.35 3.20
CA PRO A 127 18.69 -26.60 3.11
C PRO A 127 17.34 -26.48 3.87
N ALA A 128 16.57 -25.42 3.58
CA ALA A 128 15.33 -25.13 4.27
C ALA A 128 14.13 -25.79 3.55
N ASP A 129 13.32 -26.53 4.29
CA ASP A 129 12.10 -27.17 3.78
C ASP A 129 10.97 -26.14 3.71
N MET A 130 10.93 -25.38 2.62
CA MET A 130 9.89 -24.37 2.39
C MET A 130 9.32 -24.44 0.98
N LEU A 131 8.08 -24.02 0.84
CA LEU A 131 7.38 -23.85 -0.44
C LEU A 131 7.05 -22.39 -0.67
N VAL A 132 7.56 -21.81 -1.73
CA VAL A 132 7.12 -20.51 -2.24
C VAL A 132 6.09 -20.74 -3.33
N ILE A 133 4.92 -20.14 -3.23
CA ILE A 133 3.89 -20.15 -4.27
C ILE A 133 3.85 -18.77 -4.90
N LEU A 134 4.17 -18.72 -6.17
CA LEU A 134 4.05 -17.53 -6.99
C LEU A 134 2.69 -17.55 -7.66
N GLU A 135 1.80 -16.66 -7.23
CA GLU A 135 0.50 -16.42 -7.84
C GLU A 135 0.65 -15.37 -8.95
N ASP A 136 0.43 -15.80 -10.18
CA ASP A 136 0.47 -14.96 -11.37
C ASP A 136 -0.95 -14.72 -11.87
N SER A 137 -1.47 -13.50 -11.61
CA SER A 137 -2.84 -13.10 -11.91
C SER A 137 -2.95 -12.34 -13.23
N ASP A 138 -2.77 -13.04 -14.36
CA ASP A 138 -3.00 -12.63 -15.74
C ASP A 138 -2.00 -11.67 -16.40
N PRO A 139 -1.33 -12.21 -17.44
CA PRO A 139 -0.40 -11.45 -18.29
C PRO A 139 -1.05 -10.42 -19.23
N ALA A 140 -2.38 -10.42 -19.44
CA ALA A 140 -3.02 -9.60 -20.48
C ALA A 140 -3.32 -8.14 -20.06
N HIS A 141 -3.38 -7.82 -18.75
CA HIS A 141 -3.84 -6.52 -18.26
C HIS A 141 -2.78 -5.61 -17.64
N SER A 142 -1.53 -6.02 -17.54
CA SER A 142 -0.44 -5.16 -17.06
C SER A 142 0.13 -4.32 -18.21
N ALA A 143 -0.26 -3.07 -18.30
CA ALA A 143 0.14 -2.16 -19.37
C ALA A 143 1.65 -1.82 -19.38
N LYS A 144 2.38 -2.09 -18.29
CA LYS A 144 3.85 -2.00 -18.23
C LYS A 144 4.36 -3.14 -17.35
N ARG A 145 4.99 -4.12 -17.96
CA ARG A 145 5.55 -5.29 -17.29
C ARG A 145 6.99 -5.03 -16.86
N SER A 146 7.42 -5.61 -15.74
CA SER A 146 8.85 -5.70 -15.46
C SER A 146 9.52 -6.61 -16.51
N ALA A 147 10.83 -6.43 -16.73
CA ALA A 147 11.58 -7.30 -17.65
C ALA A 147 11.44 -8.79 -17.27
N LEU A 148 11.30 -9.08 -15.97
CA LEU A 148 11.07 -10.43 -15.45
C LEU A 148 9.67 -10.95 -15.81
N SER A 149 8.60 -10.15 -15.64
CA SER A 149 7.25 -10.56 -16.01
C SER A 149 7.07 -10.67 -17.53
N ASP A 150 7.73 -9.81 -18.32
CA ASP A 150 7.76 -9.95 -19.79
C ASP A 150 8.46 -11.23 -20.22
N GLN A 151 9.52 -11.64 -19.53
CA GLN A 151 10.22 -12.88 -19.81
C GLN A 151 9.38 -14.09 -19.44
N LEU A 152 8.75 -14.09 -18.27
CA LEU A 152 7.77 -15.10 -17.85
C LEU A 152 6.62 -15.20 -18.86
N ALA A 153 6.05 -14.07 -19.29
CA ALA A 153 4.96 -14.03 -20.26
C ALA A 153 5.35 -14.54 -21.67
N ARG A 154 6.54 -14.20 -22.18
CA ARG A 154 7.03 -14.68 -23.50
C ARG A 154 7.17 -16.20 -23.52
N VAL A 155 7.60 -16.79 -22.44
CA VAL A 155 7.75 -18.24 -22.32
C VAL A 155 6.39 -18.91 -22.20
N LEU A 156 5.44 -18.30 -21.47
CA LEU A 156 4.07 -18.81 -21.29
C LEU A 156 3.24 -18.71 -22.57
N SER A 157 3.50 -17.74 -23.44
CA SER A 157 2.83 -17.57 -24.73
C SER A 157 3.47 -18.36 -25.88
N GLY A 158 4.61 -19.02 -25.64
CA GLY A 158 5.35 -19.74 -26.67
C GLY A 158 4.66 -21.02 -27.16
N PRO A 159 4.92 -21.45 -28.43
CA PRO A 159 4.30 -22.65 -29.00
C PRO A 159 4.66 -23.95 -28.27
N LEU A 160 5.77 -23.97 -27.55
CA LEU A 160 6.18 -25.10 -26.69
C LEU A 160 5.24 -25.29 -25.50
N TYR A 161 4.78 -24.22 -24.89
CA TYR A 161 3.82 -24.26 -23.79
C TYR A 161 2.46 -24.80 -24.24
N ALA A 162 1.98 -24.34 -25.42
CA ALA A 162 0.75 -24.87 -26.02
C ALA A 162 0.83 -26.39 -26.27
N GLN A 163 2.01 -26.90 -26.67
CA GLN A 163 2.25 -28.33 -26.89
C GLN A 163 2.35 -29.11 -25.58
N LEU A 164 2.99 -28.56 -24.53
CA LEU A 164 3.05 -29.17 -23.19
C LEU A 164 1.66 -29.24 -22.54
N ARG A 165 0.84 -28.18 -22.68
CA ARG A 165 -0.56 -28.15 -22.22
C ARG A 165 -1.42 -29.18 -22.96
N ALA A 166 -1.20 -29.37 -24.26
CA ALA A 166 -1.91 -30.37 -25.05
C ALA A 166 -1.47 -31.81 -24.72
N ARG A 167 -0.19 -32.03 -24.36
CA ARG A 167 0.34 -33.35 -24.00
C ARG A 167 0.10 -33.72 -22.54
N GLY A 168 0.07 -32.76 -21.60
CA GLY A 168 -0.21 -32.98 -20.18
C GLY A 168 -1.57 -33.64 -19.89
N LYS A 169 -2.52 -33.56 -20.84
CA LYS A 169 -3.79 -34.29 -20.78
C LYS A 169 -3.68 -35.80 -21.06
N ARG A 170 -2.49 -36.32 -21.47
CA ARG A 170 -2.33 -37.74 -21.88
C ARG A 170 -1.30 -38.55 -21.12
N VAL A 171 -0.52 -37.98 -20.22
CA VAL A 171 0.59 -38.71 -19.58
C VAL A 171 0.54 -38.55 -18.06
N LEU A 172 -0.37 -39.27 -17.44
CA LEU A 172 -0.30 -39.68 -16.05
C LEU A 172 -0.46 -41.21 -16.00
N GLY A 173 0.57 -41.88 -16.50
CA GLY A 173 0.75 -43.32 -16.29
C GLY A 173 2.12 -43.55 -15.64
N PRO A 174 2.28 -44.58 -14.78
CA PRO A 174 3.52 -44.84 -14.07
C PRO A 174 4.54 -45.52 -14.99
N MET A 175 5.62 -44.78 -15.38
CA MET A 175 6.78 -45.38 -16.04
C MET A 175 8.12 -44.88 -15.45
N PRO A 176 8.99 -45.81 -15.00
CA PRO A 176 10.26 -45.49 -14.32
C PRO A 176 11.41 -45.05 -15.24
N THR A 177 11.26 -45.10 -16.57
CA THR A 177 12.33 -44.91 -17.56
C THR A 177 12.50 -43.48 -18.09
N VAL A 178 11.69 -42.55 -17.67
CA VAL A 178 11.71 -41.15 -18.15
C VAL A 178 12.85 -40.33 -17.51
N ARG A 179 13.34 -40.74 -16.34
CA ARG A 179 14.37 -39.99 -15.59
C ARG A 179 15.74 -39.97 -16.29
N GLU A 180 16.04 -40.98 -17.07
CA GLU A 180 17.33 -41.11 -17.77
C GLU A 180 17.30 -40.43 -19.16
N LEU A 181 16.13 -40.37 -19.79
CA LEU A 181 15.94 -39.66 -21.07
C LEU A 181 15.86 -38.14 -20.87
N ALA A 182 15.27 -37.69 -19.75
CA ALA A 182 15.22 -36.27 -19.36
C ALA A 182 16.64 -35.72 -19.14
N ARG A 183 17.51 -36.48 -18.48
CA ARG A 183 18.88 -36.07 -18.17
C ARG A 183 19.80 -35.95 -19.41
N ARG A 184 19.52 -36.63 -20.51
CA ARG A 184 20.25 -36.51 -21.78
C ARG A 184 19.70 -35.41 -22.70
N SER A 185 18.41 -35.06 -22.59
CA SER A 185 17.80 -33.92 -23.29
C SER A 185 18.21 -32.58 -22.68
N GLU A 186 18.54 -32.56 -21.39
CA GLU A 186 18.95 -31.38 -20.63
C GLU A 186 20.27 -30.75 -21.13
N GLN A 187 21.17 -31.57 -21.70
CA GLN A 187 22.46 -31.08 -22.22
C GLN A 187 22.37 -30.43 -23.62
N HIS A 188 21.28 -30.63 -24.36
CA HIS A 188 21.10 -30.06 -25.70
C HIS A 188 20.13 -28.87 -25.79
N LEU A 189 19.41 -28.53 -24.70
CA LEU A 189 18.45 -27.42 -24.61
C LEU A 189 19.01 -26.18 -23.89
N LYS A 190 20.30 -26.11 -23.61
CA LYS A 190 20.96 -24.96 -22.95
C LYS A 190 20.94 -23.63 -23.71
N GLY A 191 20.14 -23.51 -24.76
CA GLY A 191 19.92 -22.26 -25.50
C GLY A 191 18.50 -21.68 -25.40
N MET A 192 17.56 -22.34 -24.72
CA MET A 192 16.18 -21.84 -24.54
C MET A 192 15.97 -21.45 -23.07
N VAL A 193 15.82 -20.16 -22.82
CA VAL A 193 15.48 -19.61 -21.48
C VAL A 193 14.06 -20.06 -21.14
N LEU A 194 13.92 -21.06 -20.28
CA LEU A 194 12.65 -21.48 -19.68
C LEU A 194 12.34 -20.59 -18.46
N PRO A 195 11.05 -20.37 -18.09
CA PRO A 195 10.69 -19.51 -16.95
C PRO A 195 11.30 -19.94 -15.63
N GLY A 196 11.57 -21.23 -15.47
CA GLY A 196 12.15 -21.81 -14.25
C GLY A 196 13.63 -21.53 -14.06
N THR A 197 14.37 -21.19 -15.12
CA THR A 197 15.85 -21.15 -15.03
C THR A 197 16.38 -20.18 -13.98
N ILE A 198 15.78 -19.00 -13.80
CA ILE A 198 16.26 -18.05 -12.80
C ILE A 198 16.05 -18.58 -11.37
N PHE A 199 14.94 -19.25 -11.09
CA PHE A 199 14.67 -19.83 -9.78
C PHE A 199 15.51 -21.08 -9.53
N GLU A 200 15.77 -21.86 -10.56
CA GLU A 200 16.65 -23.01 -10.49
C GLU A 200 18.11 -22.61 -10.25
N GLU A 201 18.58 -21.54 -10.89
CA GLU A 201 19.90 -20.94 -10.64
C GLU A 201 20.00 -20.37 -9.21
N LEU A 202 18.90 -19.88 -8.64
CA LEU A 202 18.82 -19.50 -7.24
C LEU A 202 18.73 -20.70 -6.29
N GLY A 203 18.67 -21.94 -6.79
CA GLY A 203 18.66 -23.17 -5.96
C GLY A 203 17.27 -23.72 -5.64
N PHE A 204 16.21 -23.19 -6.22
CA PHE A 204 14.85 -23.72 -6.03
C PHE A 204 14.53 -24.86 -6.99
N ASN A 205 13.78 -25.85 -6.51
CA ASN A 205 13.09 -26.79 -7.37
C ASN A 205 11.83 -26.11 -7.92
N TYR A 206 11.88 -25.67 -9.19
CA TYR A 206 10.77 -24.98 -9.84
C TYR A 206 9.74 -25.94 -10.42
N ILE A 207 8.46 -25.71 -10.11
CA ILE A 207 7.31 -26.49 -10.59
C ILE A 207 6.27 -25.52 -11.17
N GLY A 208 5.85 -25.78 -12.38
CA GLY A 208 4.80 -25.00 -13.01
C GLY A 208 5.13 -24.57 -14.44
N PRO A 209 4.31 -23.69 -15.01
CA PRO A 209 3.10 -23.11 -14.40
C PRO A 209 1.93 -24.10 -14.31
N VAL A 210 1.13 -23.98 -13.27
CA VAL A 210 -0.05 -24.80 -12.97
C VAL A 210 -1.31 -23.93 -13.06
N ASP A 211 -2.40 -24.51 -13.60
CA ASP A 211 -3.69 -23.83 -13.66
C ASP A 211 -4.31 -23.70 -12.25
N GLY A 212 -4.39 -22.46 -11.76
CA GLY A 212 -4.89 -22.10 -10.44
C GLY A 212 -6.40 -22.30 -10.25
N HIS A 213 -7.17 -22.49 -11.33
CA HIS A 213 -8.60 -22.77 -11.26
C HIS A 213 -8.91 -24.28 -11.21
N ASN A 214 -7.91 -25.13 -11.41
CA ASN A 214 -8.10 -26.59 -11.35
C ASN A 214 -7.72 -27.13 -9.96
N ILE A 215 -8.68 -27.13 -9.03
CA ILE A 215 -8.48 -27.60 -7.65
C ILE A 215 -7.89 -29.01 -7.59
N ALA A 216 -8.34 -29.93 -8.44
CA ALA A 216 -7.85 -31.30 -8.42
C ALA A 216 -6.36 -31.39 -8.76
N VAL A 217 -5.90 -30.62 -9.75
CA VAL A 217 -4.48 -30.50 -10.13
C VAL A 217 -3.69 -29.82 -9.01
N LEU A 218 -4.22 -28.74 -8.42
CA LEU A 218 -3.58 -28.05 -7.29
C LEU A 218 -3.39 -28.99 -6.10
N VAL A 219 -4.44 -29.70 -5.68
CA VAL A 219 -4.37 -30.66 -4.55
C VAL A 219 -3.34 -31.75 -4.82
N ALA A 220 -3.35 -32.34 -6.04
CA ALA A 220 -2.38 -33.38 -6.41
C ALA A 220 -0.95 -32.86 -6.39
N THR A 221 -0.72 -31.66 -6.96
CA THR A 221 0.60 -31.01 -7.02
C THR A 221 1.09 -30.67 -5.63
N LEU A 222 0.28 -29.99 -4.81
CA LEU A 222 0.64 -29.61 -3.44
C LEU A 222 0.90 -30.83 -2.55
N SER A 223 0.11 -31.92 -2.72
CA SER A 223 0.32 -33.18 -1.98
C SER A 223 1.65 -33.84 -2.34
N ASN A 224 2.08 -33.74 -3.60
CA ASN A 224 3.40 -34.22 -4.02
C ASN A 224 4.53 -33.33 -3.46
N LEU A 225 4.37 -31.99 -3.54
CA LEU A 225 5.34 -31.01 -3.04
C LEU A 225 5.54 -31.11 -1.52
N LYS A 226 4.47 -31.40 -0.77
CA LYS A 226 4.54 -31.61 0.68
C LYS A 226 5.53 -32.71 1.08
N ARG A 227 5.84 -33.65 0.19
CA ARG A 227 6.75 -34.79 0.45
C ARG A 227 8.19 -34.52 0.04
N LEU A 228 8.44 -33.45 -0.70
CA LEU A 228 9.78 -33.11 -1.17
C LEU A 228 10.52 -32.28 -0.12
N HIS A 229 11.84 -32.29 -0.15
CA HIS A 229 12.73 -31.56 0.75
C HIS A 229 13.48 -30.46 0.00
N GLY A 230 13.94 -29.46 0.74
CA GLY A 230 14.64 -28.30 0.23
C GLY A 230 13.69 -27.20 -0.29
N PRO A 231 14.23 -26.08 -0.76
CA PRO A 231 13.44 -24.95 -1.22
C PRO A 231 12.73 -25.26 -2.53
N GLN A 232 11.41 -25.01 -2.58
CA GLN A 232 10.56 -25.29 -3.73
C GLN A 232 9.80 -24.06 -4.14
N LEU A 233 9.59 -23.89 -5.45
CA LEU A 233 8.76 -22.81 -5.99
C LEU A 233 7.69 -23.38 -6.92
N LEU A 234 6.43 -23.16 -6.55
CA LEU A 234 5.26 -23.49 -7.35
C LEU A 234 4.72 -22.23 -8.02
N HIS A 235 4.68 -22.23 -9.35
CA HIS A 235 4.10 -21.15 -10.13
C HIS A 235 2.66 -21.49 -10.50
N VAL A 236 1.70 -20.65 -10.08
CA VAL A 236 0.27 -20.84 -10.25
C VAL A 236 -0.33 -19.69 -11.04
N LEU A 237 -1.03 -20.00 -12.13
CA LEU A 237 -1.71 -19.01 -12.96
C LEU A 237 -3.15 -18.86 -12.48
N THR A 238 -3.53 -17.63 -12.07
CA THR A 238 -4.89 -17.27 -11.69
C THR A 238 -5.39 -16.14 -12.58
N CYS A 239 -6.61 -16.27 -13.13
CA CYS A 239 -7.23 -15.19 -13.91
C CYS A 239 -8.06 -14.30 -12.99
N ARG A 240 -7.94 -12.98 -13.10
CA ARG A 240 -8.89 -12.07 -12.46
C ARG A 240 -10.28 -12.31 -13.05
N ALA A 241 -11.20 -12.83 -12.26
CA ALA A 241 -12.60 -12.91 -12.64
C ALA A 241 -13.10 -11.45 -12.84
N THR A 242 -13.46 -11.10 -14.07
CA THR A 242 -14.29 -9.91 -14.30
C THR A 242 -15.59 -10.11 -13.53
N ALA A 243 -16.06 -9.09 -12.82
CA ALA A 243 -17.22 -9.12 -11.91
C ALA A 243 -18.58 -9.50 -12.58
N THR A 244 -18.55 -10.00 -13.78
CA THR A 244 -19.71 -10.41 -14.56
C THR A 244 -19.55 -11.85 -15.02
N GLY A 245 -19.62 -12.83 -14.14
CA GLY A 245 -19.91 -14.27 -14.38
C GLY A 245 -19.77 -14.92 -15.78
N ALA A 246 -19.11 -14.28 -16.73
CA ALA A 246 -18.92 -14.76 -18.08
C ALA A 246 -17.60 -15.56 -18.17
N ALA A 247 -17.67 -16.78 -18.66
CA ALA A 247 -16.51 -17.59 -19.02
C ALA A 247 -15.56 -16.81 -19.94
N PRO A 248 -14.23 -17.02 -19.83
CA PRO A 248 -13.26 -16.32 -20.66
C PRO A 248 -13.57 -16.59 -22.13
N ALA A 249 -13.81 -15.51 -22.89
CA ALA A 249 -13.94 -15.58 -24.34
C ALA A 249 -12.65 -16.17 -24.93
N ARG A 250 -12.78 -16.98 -25.97
CA ARG A 250 -11.65 -17.49 -26.74
C ARG A 250 -10.76 -16.32 -27.15
N PRO A 251 -9.43 -16.47 -27.15
CA PRO A 251 -8.54 -15.43 -27.64
C PRO A 251 -8.90 -15.11 -29.10
N ASP A 252 -9.21 -13.84 -29.34
CA ASP A 252 -9.39 -13.33 -30.70
C ASP A 252 -8.08 -13.47 -31.48
N PRO A 253 -8.16 -13.68 -32.81
CA PRO A 253 -6.98 -13.71 -33.68
C PRO A 253 -6.25 -12.35 -33.59
N PRO A 254 -4.92 -12.32 -33.80
CA PRO A 254 -4.14 -11.10 -33.67
C PRO A 254 -4.73 -9.98 -34.53
N PRO A 255 -4.86 -8.76 -34.02
CA PRO A 255 -5.43 -7.66 -34.76
C PRO A 255 -4.57 -7.34 -35.98
N ALA A 256 -5.20 -7.28 -37.16
CA ALA A 256 -4.64 -6.65 -38.34
C ALA A 256 -4.28 -5.19 -38.00
N GLU A 257 -3.19 -4.72 -38.61
CA GLU A 257 -2.56 -3.41 -38.49
C GLU A 257 -3.42 -2.27 -37.90
N ALA A 258 -2.87 -1.61 -36.88
CA ALA A 258 -3.52 -0.54 -36.12
C ALA A 258 -3.94 0.64 -37.03
N PRO A 259 -5.20 1.05 -37.03
CA PRO A 259 -5.57 2.38 -37.53
C PRO A 259 -5.12 3.44 -36.52
N GLY A 260 -4.62 4.56 -37.02
CA GLY A 260 -4.08 5.69 -36.26
C GLY A 260 -4.96 6.21 -35.11
N PRO A 261 -4.50 7.18 -34.34
CA PRO A 261 -5.00 7.49 -33.01
C PRO A 261 -6.49 7.84 -33.03
N ARG A 262 -7.33 6.89 -32.64
CA ARG A 262 -8.72 7.16 -32.30
C ARG A 262 -8.75 7.82 -30.93
N ALA A 263 -9.39 8.98 -30.86
CA ALA A 263 -9.73 9.62 -29.61
C ALA A 263 -10.41 8.60 -28.68
N VAL A 264 -9.72 8.25 -27.59
CA VAL A 264 -10.29 7.45 -26.51
C VAL A 264 -11.39 8.29 -25.90
N ALA A 265 -12.63 7.80 -25.99
CA ALA A 265 -13.74 8.42 -25.30
C ALA A 265 -13.39 8.47 -23.80
N LEU A 266 -13.30 9.68 -23.28
CA LEU A 266 -13.11 9.95 -21.86
C LEU A 266 -14.19 9.18 -21.08
N GLY A 267 -13.78 8.41 -20.10
CA GLY A 267 -14.67 7.75 -19.14
C GLY A 267 -15.65 8.76 -18.52
N PRO A 268 -16.65 8.28 -17.76
CA PRO A 268 -17.81 9.09 -17.41
C PRO A 268 -17.40 10.44 -16.84
N GLN A 269 -17.91 11.50 -17.44
CA GLN A 269 -17.77 12.88 -16.95
C GLN A 269 -18.21 12.88 -15.49
N VAL A 270 -17.32 13.25 -14.60
CA VAL A 270 -17.64 13.50 -13.20
C VAL A 270 -18.79 14.50 -13.18
N GLN A 271 -19.94 14.06 -12.65
CA GLN A 271 -21.09 14.93 -12.48
C GLN A 271 -20.66 16.16 -11.69
N ALA A 272 -20.97 17.33 -12.20
CA ALA A 272 -20.75 18.59 -11.50
C ALA A 272 -21.50 18.55 -10.16
N GLY A 273 -20.75 18.38 -9.05
CA GLY A 273 -21.32 18.26 -7.70
C GLY A 273 -20.53 17.38 -6.73
N THR A 274 -19.63 16.52 -7.20
CA THR A 274 -18.74 15.75 -6.32
C THR A 274 -17.46 16.54 -6.07
N THR A 275 -17.13 16.77 -4.80
CA THR A 275 -15.87 17.39 -4.38
C THR A 275 -14.71 16.48 -4.79
N ALA A 276 -13.74 17.02 -5.53
CA ALA A 276 -12.55 16.27 -5.94
C ALA A 276 -11.72 15.89 -4.71
N GLY A 277 -11.38 14.60 -4.55
CA GLY A 277 -10.51 14.16 -3.47
C GLY A 277 -9.04 14.60 -3.66
N TYR A 278 -8.23 14.48 -2.60
CA TYR A 278 -6.82 14.88 -2.61
C TYR A 278 -6.01 14.23 -3.75
N GLY A 279 -6.21 12.93 -4.02
CA GLY A 279 -5.54 12.23 -5.12
C GLY A 279 -5.90 12.77 -6.50
N GLU A 280 -7.14 13.22 -6.70
CA GLU A 280 -7.57 13.84 -7.96
C GLU A 280 -6.96 15.25 -8.10
N VAL A 281 -6.88 16.02 -7.02
CA VAL A 281 -6.22 17.33 -7.00
C VAL A 281 -4.73 17.19 -7.32
N PHE A 282 -4.06 16.18 -6.76
CA PHE A 282 -2.67 15.85 -7.08
C PHE A 282 -2.50 15.53 -8.57
N ALA A 283 -3.32 14.64 -9.12
CA ALA A 283 -3.22 14.23 -10.51
C ALA A 283 -3.45 15.39 -11.49
N ARG A 284 -4.43 16.24 -11.22
CA ARG A 284 -4.69 17.46 -12.02
C ARG A 284 -3.53 18.44 -11.93
N TRP A 285 -3.03 18.72 -10.71
CA TRP A 285 -1.87 19.58 -10.53
C TRP A 285 -0.66 19.07 -11.32
N LEU A 286 -0.39 17.77 -11.26
CA LEU A 286 0.74 17.16 -11.95
C LEU A 286 0.63 17.31 -13.48
N CYS A 287 -0.56 17.11 -14.05
CA CYS A 287 -0.82 17.33 -15.47
C CYS A 287 -0.64 18.80 -15.87
N ASP A 288 -1.11 19.74 -15.04
CA ASP A 288 -1.04 21.18 -15.31
C ASP A 288 0.41 21.68 -15.29
N ILE A 289 1.18 21.29 -14.26
CA ILE A 289 2.57 21.73 -14.15
C ILE A 289 3.46 21.11 -15.22
N ALA A 290 3.25 19.83 -15.55
CA ALA A 290 4.01 19.15 -16.60
C ALA A 290 3.72 19.69 -18.01
N ALA A 291 2.56 20.30 -18.22
CA ALA A 291 2.25 20.98 -19.48
C ALA A 291 3.08 22.25 -19.68
N THR A 292 3.52 22.89 -18.61
CA THR A 292 4.29 24.14 -18.64
C THR A 292 5.78 23.95 -18.36
N ASP A 293 6.15 22.89 -17.64
CA ASP A 293 7.55 22.58 -17.29
C ASP A 293 7.95 21.19 -17.78
N PRO A 294 8.79 21.08 -18.83
CA PRO A 294 9.24 19.80 -19.36
C PRO A 294 10.18 19.04 -18.42
N ALA A 295 10.74 19.67 -17.41
CA ALA A 295 11.61 19.02 -16.42
C ALA A 295 10.83 18.17 -15.40
N ILE A 296 9.51 18.33 -15.31
CA ILE A 296 8.65 17.55 -14.41
C ILE A 296 8.55 16.10 -14.91
N LEU A 297 8.93 15.15 -14.07
CA LEU A 297 8.86 13.71 -14.30
C LEU A 297 8.09 13.05 -13.15
N LEU A 298 7.28 12.05 -13.45
CA LEU A 298 6.58 11.25 -12.43
C LEU A 298 7.30 9.92 -12.20
N VAL A 299 7.61 9.63 -10.96
CA VAL A 299 7.99 8.28 -10.49
C VAL A 299 6.89 7.80 -9.55
N THR A 300 6.24 6.69 -9.87
CA THR A 300 5.12 6.18 -9.06
C THR A 300 5.30 4.73 -8.66
N LEU A 301 4.84 4.39 -7.47
CA LEU A 301 4.81 3.03 -6.94
C LEU A 301 3.50 2.30 -7.27
N THR A 302 2.45 3.07 -7.58
CA THR A 302 1.13 2.51 -7.91
C THR A 302 0.44 3.39 -8.94
N MET A 303 0.04 2.79 -10.05
CA MET A 303 -0.70 3.47 -11.11
C MET A 303 -2.21 3.45 -10.80
N HIS A 304 -2.68 4.42 -10.06
CA HIS A 304 -4.13 4.62 -9.83
C HIS A 304 -4.81 5.42 -10.95
N ALA A 305 -6.15 5.46 -10.93
CA ALA A 305 -6.95 6.04 -12.02
C ALA A 305 -6.58 7.49 -12.37
N GLY A 306 -6.30 8.35 -11.38
CA GLY A 306 -5.91 9.74 -11.60
C GLY A 306 -4.58 9.91 -12.34
N LEU A 307 -3.61 9.02 -12.12
CA LEU A 307 -2.28 9.08 -12.78
C LEU A 307 -2.29 8.54 -14.21
N ARG A 308 -3.32 7.80 -14.61
CA ARG A 308 -3.45 7.28 -16.00
C ARG A 308 -3.56 8.41 -17.02
N GLU A 309 -4.19 9.53 -16.68
CA GLU A 309 -4.24 10.71 -17.55
C GLU A 309 -2.83 11.28 -17.78
N PHE A 310 -2.03 11.40 -16.73
CA PHE A 310 -0.63 11.84 -16.86
C PHE A 310 0.17 10.89 -17.75
N ALA A 311 0.07 9.58 -17.51
CA ALA A 311 0.76 8.56 -18.31
C ALA A 311 0.34 8.57 -19.78
N ALA A 312 -0.93 8.86 -20.09
CA ALA A 312 -1.43 8.98 -21.46
C ALA A 312 -0.94 10.27 -22.15
N ARG A 313 -0.87 11.39 -21.42
CA ARG A 313 -0.42 12.68 -21.97
C ARG A 313 1.10 12.81 -22.08
N PHE A 314 1.83 12.19 -21.17
CA PHE A 314 3.28 12.33 -21.03
C PHE A 314 3.96 10.95 -20.83
N PRO A 315 3.82 10.00 -21.78
CA PRO A 315 4.29 8.62 -21.61
C PRO A 315 5.79 8.51 -21.33
N GLU A 316 6.61 9.37 -21.97
CA GLU A 316 8.07 9.40 -21.78
C GLU A 316 8.51 10.01 -20.44
N ARG A 317 7.58 10.60 -19.68
CA ARG A 317 7.84 11.26 -18.40
C ARG A 317 7.17 10.57 -17.23
N CYS A 318 6.64 9.37 -17.42
CA CYS A 318 5.95 8.59 -16.43
C CYS A 318 6.66 7.25 -16.20
N PHE A 319 7.20 7.05 -15.01
CA PHE A 319 7.94 5.86 -14.61
C PHE A 319 7.18 5.14 -13.48
N ASP A 320 6.51 4.05 -13.85
CA ASP A 320 5.90 3.13 -12.88
C ASP A 320 6.93 2.09 -12.48
N VAL A 321 7.41 2.16 -11.25
CA VAL A 321 8.41 1.23 -10.71
C VAL A 321 7.79 0.19 -9.77
N SER A 322 6.45 0.15 -9.71
CA SER A 322 5.69 -0.79 -8.87
C SER A 322 6.15 -0.75 -7.40
N THR A 323 6.24 -1.89 -6.72
CA THR A 323 6.59 -2.02 -5.28
C THR A 323 8.10 -1.92 -5.00
N ALA A 324 8.85 -1.20 -5.83
CA ALA A 324 10.30 -1.01 -5.67
C ALA A 324 10.61 0.36 -5.04
N GLU A 325 10.20 0.54 -3.77
CA GLU A 325 10.22 1.82 -3.07
C GLU A 325 11.62 2.43 -2.96
N GLN A 326 12.62 1.62 -2.63
CA GLN A 326 14.03 2.05 -2.54
C GLN A 326 14.54 2.51 -3.89
N HIS A 327 14.28 1.72 -4.95
CA HIS A 327 14.66 2.07 -6.31
C HIS A 327 13.98 3.38 -6.77
N ALA A 328 12.71 3.59 -6.41
CA ALA A 328 11.98 4.81 -6.75
C ALA A 328 12.71 6.08 -6.28
N LEU A 329 13.18 6.08 -5.03
CA LEU A 329 13.86 7.24 -4.45
C LEU A 329 15.26 7.45 -5.06
N THR A 330 16.07 6.38 -5.18
CA THR A 330 17.39 6.46 -5.79
C THR A 330 17.31 6.86 -7.27
N PHE A 331 16.34 6.32 -8.01
CA PHE A 331 16.10 6.67 -9.41
C PHE A 331 15.69 8.15 -9.54
N ALA A 332 14.75 8.62 -8.70
CA ALA A 332 14.36 10.03 -8.66
C ALA A 332 15.54 10.95 -8.28
N ALA A 333 16.39 10.52 -7.33
CA ALA A 333 17.60 11.26 -6.98
C ALA A 333 18.55 11.41 -8.18
N GLY A 334 18.75 10.34 -8.96
CA GLY A 334 19.53 10.40 -10.20
C GLY A 334 18.95 11.39 -11.21
N LEU A 335 17.62 11.38 -11.41
CA LEU A 335 16.94 12.34 -12.28
C LEU A 335 17.13 13.79 -11.80
N ALA A 336 17.02 14.02 -10.49
CA ALA A 336 17.19 15.35 -9.90
C ALA A 336 18.65 15.86 -10.02
N ALA A 337 19.63 14.96 -9.88
CA ALA A 337 21.04 15.29 -10.06
C ALA A 337 21.36 15.77 -11.49
N GLU A 338 20.62 15.29 -12.49
CA GLU A 338 20.73 15.71 -13.89
C GLU A 338 19.84 16.92 -14.24
N GLY A 339 19.27 17.59 -13.23
CA GLY A 339 18.52 18.84 -13.39
C GLY A 339 17.03 18.68 -13.71
N PHE A 340 16.48 17.49 -13.66
CA PHE A 340 15.04 17.27 -13.74
C PHE A 340 14.37 17.57 -12.38
N LYS A 341 13.05 17.67 -12.39
CA LYS A 341 12.21 17.88 -11.21
C LYS A 341 11.28 16.68 -10.99
N PRO A 342 11.80 15.59 -10.42
CA PRO A 342 10.98 14.41 -10.21
C PRO A 342 9.93 14.64 -9.12
N VAL A 343 8.73 14.12 -9.38
CA VAL A 343 7.63 13.98 -8.42
C VAL A 343 7.49 12.50 -8.11
N VAL A 344 7.73 12.12 -6.86
CA VAL A 344 7.56 10.74 -6.40
C VAL A 344 6.21 10.62 -5.73
N ALA A 345 5.32 9.82 -6.33
CA ALA A 345 4.00 9.51 -5.79
C ALA A 345 4.06 8.17 -5.02
N CYS A 346 3.86 8.23 -3.72
CA CYS A 346 3.93 7.06 -2.84
C CYS A 346 2.98 7.20 -1.64
N SER A 347 2.55 6.07 -1.09
CA SER A 347 1.81 6.10 0.17
C SER A 347 2.74 6.30 1.37
N SER A 348 2.18 6.85 2.45
CA SER A 348 2.91 7.08 3.70
C SER A 348 3.61 5.81 4.23
N THR A 349 2.96 4.66 4.14
CA THR A 349 3.52 3.38 4.57
C THR A 349 4.59 2.82 3.62
N ALA A 350 4.46 3.04 2.31
CA ALA A 350 5.45 2.62 1.32
C ALA A 350 6.76 3.41 1.48
N LEU A 351 6.68 4.70 1.76
CA LEU A 351 7.84 5.57 1.95
C LEU A 351 8.76 5.10 3.09
N GLN A 352 8.22 4.43 4.11
CA GLN A 352 9.02 3.87 5.21
C GLN A 352 10.12 2.92 4.74
N ARG A 353 9.88 2.17 3.64
CA ARG A 353 10.88 1.23 3.10
C ARG A 353 12.03 1.91 2.39
N ALA A 354 11.83 3.13 1.91
CA ALA A 354 12.83 3.93 1.22
C ALA A 354 13.47 5.01 2.12
N TYR A 355 13.43 4.79 3.44
CA TYR A 355 13.86 5.77 4.42
C TYR A 355 15.35 6.12 4.32
N ASP A 356 16.20 5.10 4.14
CA ASP A 356 17.64 5.29 3.94
C ASP A 356 17.94 6.08 2.66
N GLN A 357 17.30 5.73 1.55
CA GLN A 357 17.48 6.41 0.27
C GLN A 357 17.00 7.86 0.32
N LEU A 358 15.91 8.11 1.07
CA LEU A 358 15.45 9.48 1.30
C LEU A 358 16.48 10.31 2.05
N ILE A 359 17.16 9.75 3.04
CA ILE A 359 18.22 10.43 3.80
C ILE A 359 19.47 10.63 2.93
N HIS A 360 20.06 9.54 2.45
CA HIS A 360 21.40 9.55 1.85
C HIS A 360 21.39 10.01 0.39
N ASP A 361 20.43 9.52 -0.42
CA ASP A 361 20.45 9.82 -1.85
C ASP A 361 19.79 11.17 -2.17
N VAL A 362 18.85 11.61 -1.31
CA VAL A 362 18.04 12.81 -1.59
C VAL A 362 18.37 13.96 -0.64
N ALA A 363 18.11 13.78 0.68
CA ALA A 363 18.07 14.92 1.60
C ALA A 363 19.45 15.47 1.96
N LEU A 364 20.44 14.61 2.20
CA LEU A 364 21.83 15.05 2.45
C LEU A 364 22.44 15.71 1.24
N GLN A 365 22.05 15.31 0.03
CA GLN A 365 22.50 15.91 -1.23
C GLN A 365 21.68 17.15 -1.61
N ARG A 366 20.58 17.46 -0.88
CA ARG A 366 19.68 18.60 -1.13
C ARG A 366 19.08 18.58 -2.54
N LEU A 367 18.81 17.39 -3.09
CA LEU A 367 18.28 17.27 -4.44
C LEU A 367 16.82 17.76 -4.49
N PRO A 368 16.46 18.58 -5.49
CA PRO A 368 15.11 19.12 -5.62
C PRO A 368 14.15 18.06 -6.16
N LEU A 369 13.37 17.45 -5.28
CA LEU A 369 12.28 16.57 -5.67
C LEU A 369 11.06 16.77 -4.77
N VAL A 370 9.88 16.42 -5.29
CA VAL A 370 8.62 16.49 -4.59
C VAL A 370 8.19 15.08 -4.18
N LEU A 371 7.98 14.86 -2.89
CA LEU A 371 7.33 13.67 -2.36
C LEU A 371 5.84 13.98 -2.21
N ALA A 372 5.00 13.40 -3.06
CA ALA A 372 3.55 13.42 -2.92
C ALA A 372 3.13 12.19 -2.10
N VAL A 373 2.95 12.39 -0.80
CA VAL A 373 2.71 11.31 0.17
C VAL A 373 1.23 11.21 0.45
N ASP A 374 0.57 10.24 -0.14
CA ASP A 374 -0.84 9.94 0.06
C ASP A 374 -1.07 8.95 1.22
N HIS A 375 -2.33 8.66 1.53
CA HIS A 375 -2.72 7.75 2.63
C HIS A 375 -2.07 8.12 3.97
N ALA A 376 -1.86 9.43 4.20
CA ALA A 376 -1.29 9.93 5.43
C ALA A 376 -2.34 9.96 6.56
N GLY A 377 -1.93 9.62 7.78
CA GLY A 377 -2.81 9.54 8.93
C GLY A 377 -3.66 8.28 8.97
N LEU A 378 -4.86 8.39 9.54
CA LEU A 378 -5.82 7.28 9.61
C LEU A 378 -6.53 7.12 8.27
N VAL A 379 -6.39 5.95 7.67
CA VAL A 379 -6.93 5.66 6.33
C VAL A 379 -8.38 5.19 6.40
N GLY A 380 -8.73 4.35 7.37
CA GLY A 380 -10.04 3.68 7.43
C GLY A 380 -10.07 2.39 6.61
N GLU A 381 -11.25 1.77 6.52
CA GLU A 381 -11.56 0.58 5.70
C GLU A 381 -10.50 -0.53 5.76
N ASN A 382 -10.69 -1.54 6.61
CA ASN A 382 -9.91 -2.79 6.68
C ASN A 382 -8.37 -2.72 6.72
N ASP A 383 -7.79 -1.53 6.56
CA ASP A 383 -6.34 -1.31 6.43
C ASP A 383 -5.65 -0.92 7.74
N ALA A 384 -6.09 -1.45 8.87
CA ALA A 384 -5.44 -1.18 10.17
C ALA A 384 -3.91 -1.32 10.14
N PRO A 385 -3.28 -2.26 9.40
CA PRO A 385 -1.83 -2.31 9.28
C PRO A 385 -1.23 -1.23 8.34
N HIS A 386 -2.05 -0.50 7.58
CA HIS A 386 -1.59 0.45 6.56
C HIS A 386 -1.90 1.92 6.91
N HIS A 387 -2.23 2.23 8.18
CA HIS A 387 -2.35 3.61 8.60
C HIS A 387 -1.04 4.37 8.42
N GLY A 388 -1.10 5.51 7.73
CA GLY A 388 0.02 6.44 7.56
C GLY A 388 0.30 7.27 8.82
N ALA A 389 0.38 6.61 9.98
CA ALA A 389 0.38 7.24 11.29
C ALA A 389 1.75 7.71 11.76
N TYR A 390 2.83 7.44 11.03
CA TYR A 390 4.21 7.63 11.49
C TYR A 390 5.02 8.59 10.63
N ASP A 391 4.47 9.07 9.51
CA ASP A 391 5.23 9.83 8.50
C ASP A 391 5.80 11.14 9.04
N LEU A 392 5.05 11.93 9.80
CA LEU A 392 5.59 13.15 10.39
C LEU A 392 6.72 12.85 11.37
N SER A 393 6.60 11.76 12.13
CA SER A 393 7.61 11.37 13.12
C SER A 393 8.94 11.00 12.47
N TYR A 394 8.94 10.15 11.44
CA TYR A 394 10.19 9.72 10.81
C TYR A 394 10.74 10.73 9.77
N LEU A 395 9.88 11.59 9.17
CA LEU A 395 10.33 12.60 8.22
C LEU A 395 10.94 13.82 8.94
N ARG A 396 10.42 14.19 10.11
CA ARG A 396 10.80 15.44 10.78
C ARG A 396 12.29 15.52 11.15
N CYS A 397 12.91 14.40 11.51
CA CYS A 397 14.34 14.37 11.87
C CYS A 397 15.28 14.47 10.65
N ILE A 398 14.79 14.24 9.42
CA ILE A 398 15.64 14.27 8.21
C ILE A 398 16.09 15.70 7.93
N PRO A 399 17.41 15.98 7.77
CA PRO A 399 17.89 17.32 7.46
C PRO A 399 17.45 17.76 6.05
N ASN A 400 17.40 19.07 5.83
CA ASN A 400 17.13 19.71 4.52
C ASN A 400 15.76 19.40 3.89
N LEU A 401 14.92 18.59 4.51
CA LEU A 401 13.59 18.22 4.03
C LEU A 401 12.54 19.23 4.50
N THR A 402 11.82 19.84 3.56
CA THR A 402 10.61 20.62 3.85
C THR A 402 9.41 19.70 3.98
N ILE A 403 8.57 19.88 5.03
CA ILE A 403 7.41 19.03 5.27
C ILE A 403 6.16 19.90 5.40
N MET A 404 5.19 19.63 4.55
CA MET A 404 3.92 20.35 4.47
C MET A 404 2.73 19.40 4.67
N ALA A 405 1.71 19.86 5.39
CA ALA A 405 0.50 19.13 5.67
C ALA A 405 -0.72 20.03 5.38
N PRO A 406 -1.40 19.87 4.23
CA PRO A 406 -2.52 20.71 3.82
C PRO A 406 -3.76 20.43 4.67
N ALA A 407 -4.51 21.48 4.96
CA ALA A 407 -5.77 21.39 5.68
C ALA A 407 -6.95 20.97 4.78
N ASP A 408 -6.87 21.29 3.49
CA ASP A 408 -7.88 21.00 2.48
C ASP A 408 -7.25 20.78 1.10
N GLU A 409 -8.07 20.43 0.11
CA GLU A 409 -7.63 20.13 -1.27
C GLU A 409 -7.06 21.36 -1.98
N SER A 410 -7.59 22.54 -1.71
CA SER A 410 -7.08 23.80 -2.29
C SER A 410 -5.67 24.09 -1.80
N GLU A 411 -5.45 23.92 -0.49
CA GLU A 411 -4.13 24.10 0.13
C GLU A 411 -3.14 22.99 -0.31
N CYS A 412 -3.64 21.76 -0.54
CA CYS A 412 -2.83 20.69 -1.12
C CYS A 412 -2.26 21.08 -2.48
N ARG A 413 -3.08 21.60 -3.38
CA ARG A 413 -2.63 22.11 -4.68
C ARG A 413 -1.59 23.23 -4.55
N GLN A 414 -1.81 24.16 -3.62
CA GLN A 414 -0.85 25.23 -3.35
C GLN A 414 0.49 24.71 -2.81
N MET A 415 0.46 23.74 -1.90
CA MET A 415 1.65 23.13 -1.32
C MET A 415 2.45 22.33 -2.34
N LEU A 416 1.78 21.56 -3.21
CA LEU A 416 2.43 20.86 -4.32
C LEU A 416 3.12 21.85 -5.28
N TYR A 417 2.43 22.94 -5.62
CA TYR A 417 3.02 24.01 -6.43
C TYR A 417 4.22 24.67 -5.72
N THR A 418 4.10 24.94 -4.43
CA THR A 418 5.20 25.48 -3.62
C THR A 418 6.39 24.53 -3.60
N ALA A 419 6.13 23.24 -3.34
CA ALA A 419 7.16 22.18 -3.30
C ALA A 419 7.97 22.11 -4.60
N SER A 420 7.30 22.18 -5.77
CA SER A 420 7.96 22.10 -7.08
C SER A 420 8.88 23.29 -7.41
N GLY A 421 8.77 24.38 -6.67
CA GLY A 421 9.63 25.57 -6.79
C GLY A 421 10.76 25.64 -5.77
N LEU A 422 10.84 24.70 -4.81
CA LEU A 422 11.89 24.73 -3.79
C LEU A 422 13.22 24.17 -4.32
N PRO A 423 14.36 24.70 -3.85
CA PRO A 423 15.69 24.26 -4.29
C PRO A 423 16.16 22.97 -3.63
N GLY A 424 15.36 22.36 -2.75
CA GLY A 424 15.65 21.12 -2.03
C GLY A 424 14.42 20.23 -1.95
N PRO A 425 14.55 19.07 -1.32
CA PRO A 425 13.47 18.10 -1.25
C PRO A 425 12.30 18.59 -0.38
N ALA A 426 11.08 18.32 -0.83
CA ALA A 426 9.86 18.69 -0.13
C ALA A 426 8.83 17.56 -0.13
N ALA A 427 8.24 17.28 1.03
CA ALA A 427 7.14 16.35 1.21
C ALA A 427 5.83 17.11 1.43
N VAL A 428 4.82 16.76 0.64
CA VAL A 428 3.43 17.17 0.85
C VAL A 428 2.65 15.92 1.22
N ARG A 429 2.21 15.82 2.49
CA ARG A 429 1.51 14.64 3.00
C ARG A 429 0.02 14.94 3.16
N TYR A 430 -0.83 14.10 2.60
CA TYR A 430 -2.29 14.29 2.60
C TYR A 430 -3.03 12.96 2.77
N PRO A 431 -4.26 12.98 3.33
CA PRO A 431 -5.05 11.76 3.52
C PRO A 431 -5.61 11.25 2.19
N CYS A 432 -6.07 10.01 2.16
CA CYS A 432 -6.86 9.48 1.06
C CYS A 432 -8.33 9.93 1.15
N GLY A 433 -9.03 9.86 0.02
CA GLY A 433 -10.46 10.14 -0.06
C GLY A 433 -10.82 11.63 -0.23
N PRO A 434 -12.11 11.95 -0.13
CA PRO A 434 -12.58 13.33 -0.22
C PRO A 434 -12.21 14.11 1.05
N GLY A 435 -11.90 15.39 0.89
CA GLY A 435 -11.65 16.30 1.97
C GLY A 435 -12.86 17.24 2.21
N ALA A 436 -12.57 18.41 2.78
CA ALA A 436 -13.59 19.38 3.18
C ALA A 436 -14.26 20.12 2.02
N GLY A 437 -13.85 19.89 0.76
CA GLY A 437 -14.50 20.48 -0.41
C GLY A 437 -14.10 21.92 -0.73
N GLY A 438 -12.85 22.26 -0.57
CA GLY A 438 -12.30 23.55 -1.01
C GLY A 438 -12.40 23.69 -2.54
N ALA A 439 -13.03 24.76 -3.05
CA ALA A 439 -13.01 25.05 -4.48
C ALA A 439 -11.55 25.30 -4.92
N ALA A 440 -11.03 24.46 -5.83
CA ALA A 440 -9.68 24.64 -6.35
C ALA A 440 -9.60 26.00 -7.07
N ALA A 441 -8.82 26.92 -6.52
CA ALA A 441 -8.60 28.23 -7.12
C ALA A 441 -7.95 28.08 -8.51
N ALA A 442 -8.45 28.80 -9.49
CA ALA A 442 -7.95 28.76 -10.86
C ALA A 442 -6.49 29.28 -10.96
N ALA A 443 -6.07 30.20 -10.09
CA ALA A 443 -4.70 30.71 -9.98
C ALA A 443 -4.06 30.23 -8.68
N VAL A 444 -2.90 29.59 -8.80
CA VAL A 444 -2.11 29.07 -7.67
C VAL A 444 -0.86 29.92 -7.49
N SER A 445 -0.65 30.45 -6.30
CA SER A 445 0.59 31.14 -5.91
C SER A 445 1.31 30.31 -4.85
N PRO A 446 2.68 30.38 -4.83
CA PRO A 446 3.44 29.69 -3.80
C PRO A 446 3.10 30.21 -2.41
N LEU A 447 3.07 29.32 -1.43
CA LEU A 447 2.95 29.70 -0.02
C LEU A 447 4.29 30.23 0.49
N PRO A 448 4.28 31.26 1.34
CA PRO A 448 5.49 31.68 2.04
C PRO A 448 6.02 30.53 2.89
N LEU A 449 7.28 30.15 2.68
CA LEU A 449 7.91 29.02 3.35
C LEU A 449 7.90 29.19 4.87
N GLY A 450 7.44 28.16 5.58
CA GLY A 450 7.40 28.13 7.04
C GLY A 450 6.38 29.11 7.65
N ARG A 451 5.37 29.55 6.90
CA ARG A 451 4.35 30.49 7.42
C ARG A 451 3.03 29.78 7.65
N ALA A 452 2.59 29.83 8.89
CA ALA A 452 1.27 29.38 9.33
C ALA A 452 0.17 30.40 8.95
N ARG A 453 -1.09 30.01 9.11
CA ARG A 453 -2.25 30.86 8.88
C ARG A 453 -3.10 30.94 10.15
N MET A 454 -3.29 32.16 10.68
CA MET A 454 -4.28 32.43 11.70
C MET A 454 -5.68 32.25 11.10
N CYS A 455 -6.47 31.31 11.60
CA CYS A 455 -7.83 31.05 11.14
C CYS A 455 -8.88 31.74 12.01
N ARG A 456 -8.60 31.85 13.32
CA ARG A 456 -9.48 32.51 14.31
C ARG A 456 -8.63 33.09 15.44
N GLU A 457 -8.97 34.27 15.93
CA GLU A 457 -8.48 34.80 17.19
C GLU A 457 -9.52 34.56 18.29
N GLY A 458 -9.11 33.93 19.39
CA GLY A 458 -9.91 33.67 20.58
C GLY A 458 -9.43 34.46 21.80
N ARG A 459 -10.26 34.51 22.86
CA ARG A 459 -10.00 35.29 24.06
C ARG A 459 -9.71 34.44 25.32
N SER A 460 -9.90 33.11 25.25
CA SER A 460 -9.70 32.22 26.41
C SER A 460 -8.26 32.13 26.89
N GLY A 461 -7.30 32.59 26.09
CA GLY A 461 -5.87 32.39 26.33
C GLY A 461 -5.37 31.01 25.95
N LEU A 462 -6.15 30.25 25.18
CA LEU A 462 -5.80 28.95 24.60
C LEU A 462 -5.58 29.10 23.10
N ALA A 463 -4.53 28.47 22.55
CA ALA A 463 -4.31 28.38 21.10
C ALA A 463 -4.24 26.94 20.63
N LEU A 464 -5.01 26.61 19.58
CA LEU A 464 -5.02 25.33 18.90
C LEU A 464 -4.15 25.41 17.64
N LEU A 465 -3.09 24.63 17.59
CA LEU A 465 -2.11 24.56 16.51
C LEU A 465 -2.36 23.27 15.72
N VAL A 466 -2.98 23.38 14.55
CA VAL A 466 -3.43 22.21 13.79
C VAL A 466 -2.53 21.97 12.60
N PHE A 467 -2.11 20.72 12.43
CA PHE A 467 -1.31 20.24 11.31
C PHE A 467 -2.15 19.34 10.40
N GLY A 468 -2.44 19.82 9.19
CA GLY A 468 -3.13 19.04 8.16
C GLY A 468 -4.65 19.02 8.26
N ALA A 469 -5.26 17.95 7.77
CA ALA A 469 -6.69 17.82 7.49
C ALA A 469 -7.63 17.84 8.72
N LEU A 470 -7.07 17.82 9.94
CA LEU A 470 -7.86 17.93 11.17
C LEU A 470 -8.32 19.36 11.49
N LEU A 471 -7.94 20.35 10.67
CA LEU A 471 -8.33 21.76 10.89
C LEU A 471 -9.83 21.92 10.97
N GLN A 472 -10.60 21.27 10.11
CA GLN A 472 -12.06 21.35 10.12
C GLN A 472 -12.64 20.76 11.41
N ALA A 473 -12.14 19.62 11.85
CA ALA A 473 -12.57 19.00 13.10
C ALA A 473 -12.28 19.88 14.34
N ALA A 474 -11.21 20.69 14.28
CA ALA A 474 -10.82 21.59 15.36
C ALA A 474 -11.60 22.91 15.38
N THR A 475 -12.36 23.26 14.33
CA THR A 475 -13.07 24.54 14.22
C THR A 475 -14.16 24.69 15.29
N GLY A 476 -15.08 23.72 15.41
CA GLY A 476 -16.13 23.74 16.44
C GLY A 476 -15.59 23.80 17.88
N PRO A 477 -14.64 22.94 18.26
CA PRO A 477 -13.93 23.05 19.53
C PRO A 477 -13.30 24.42 19.78
N ALA A 478 -12.65 25.03 18.78
CA ALA A 478 -12.07 26.37 18.91
C ALA A 478 -13.11 27.45 19.16
N GLU A 479 -14.28 27.37 18.51
CA GLU A 479 -15.41 28.27 18.74
C GLU A 479 -15.99 28.10 20.14
N THR A 480 -16.27 26.87 20.57
CA THR A 480 -16.85 26.55 21.88
C THR A 480 -15.95 27.02 23.03
N LEU A 481 -14.64 26.84 22.87
CA LEU A 481 -13.65 27.21 23.90
C LEU A 481 -13.20 28.69 23.80
N ASP A 482 -13.72 29.45 22.86
CA ASP A 482 -13.19 30.77 22.47
C ASP A 482 -11.68 30.78 22.32
N ALA A 483 -11.12 29.69 21.72
CA ALA A 483 -9.70 29.51 21.52
C ALA A 483 -9.23 30.14 20.18
N THR A 484 -7.98 30.54 20.14
CA THR A 484 -7.29 30.89 18.91
C THR A 484 -7.07 29.62 18.08
N LEU A 485 -7.34 29.66 16.75
CA LEU A 485 -7.15 28.53 15.85
C LEU A 485 -6.13 28.89 14.77
N VAL A 486 -5.11 28.05 14.66
CA VAL A 486 -4.01 28.25 13.69
C VAL A 486 -3.87 27.01 12.81
N ASN A 487 -3.87 27.20 11.51
CA ASN A 487 -3.41 26.22 10.55
C ASN A 487 -1.88 26.34 10.40
N MET A 488 -1.16 25.37 10.93
CA MET A 488 0.31 25.41 10.95
C MET A 488 0.95 25.19 9.58
N ARG A 489 0.26 24.49 8.66
CA ARG A 489 0.71 24.25 7.27
C ARG A 489 2.03 23.51 7.15
N PHE A 490 3.09 24.03 7.78
CA PHE A 490 4.45 23.51 7.74
C PHE A 490 4.79 22.81 9.04
N VAL A 491 5.15 21.54 8.93
CA VAL A 491 5.72 20.76 10.04
C VAL A 491 7.22 21.08 10.16
N LYS A 492 7.85 21.36 9.01
CA LYS A 492 9.25 21.77 8.91
C LYS A 492 9.47 22.64 7.67
N PRO A 493 10.00 23.88 7.83
CA PRO A 493 10.26 24.54 9.10
C PRO A 493 8.98 25.00 9.81
N LEU A 494 9.01 25.09 11.14
CA LEU A 494 7.93 25.67 11.95
C LEU A 494 7.94 27.21 11.80
N ASP A 495 6.77 27.85 11.95
CA ASP A 495 6.64 29.29 12.03
C ASP A 495 7.05 29.80 13.43
N ALA A 496 8.35 30.00 13.63
CA ALA A 496 8.91 30.43 14.89
C ALA A 496 8.42 31.84 15.31
N GLU A 497 8.17 32.74 14.33
CA GLU A 497 7.67 34.08 14.62
C GLU A 497 6.25 34.03 15.18
N LEU A 498 5.38 33.26 14.55
CA LEU A 498 4.01 33.09 15.05
C LEU A 498 4.01 32.39 16.42
N LEU A 499 4.80 31.34 16.59
CA LEU A 499 4.92 30.65 17.89
C LEU A 499 5.36 31.59 18.99
N THR A 500 6.35 32.46 18.73
CA THR A 500 6.80 33.50 19.67
C THR A 500 5.66 34.45 20.03
N ALA A 501 4.90 34.94 19.05
CA ALA A 501 3.77 35.82 19.27
C ALA A 501 2.65 35.16 20.06
N LEU A 502 2.39 33.89 19.81
CA LEU A 502 1.38 33.12 20.56
C LEU A 502 1.80 32.89 22.01
N CYS A 503 3.06 32.60 22.28
CA CYS A 503 3.57 32.42 23.65
C CYS A 503 3.43 33.67 24.53
N VAL A 504 3.49 34.85 23.94
CA VAL A 504 3.27 36.12 24.68
C VAL A 504 1.79 36.34 25.01
N ARG A 505 0.87 35.89 24.13
CA ARG A 505 -0.56 36.22 24.23
C ARG A 505 -1.38 35.12 24.89
N HIS A 506 -0.90 33.89 24.91
CA HIS A 506 -1.66 32.74 25.36
C HIS A 506 -1.06 32.11 26.61
N ARG A 507 -1.90 31.44 27.38
CA ARG A 507 -1.53 30.75 28.62
C ARG A 507 -1.27 29.27 28.44
N ALA A 508 -1.69 28.72 27.28
CA ALA A 508 -1.46 27.32 26.94
C ALA A 508 -1.63 27.10 25.43
N LEU A 509 -0.96 26.09 24.92
CA LEU A 509 -1.06 25.64 23.52
C LEU A 509 -1.59 24.20 23.47
N VAL A 510 -2.27 23.88 22.39
CA VAL A 510 -2.67 22.51 22.03
C VAL A 510 -2.21 22.24 20.61
N THR A 511 -1.45 21.18 20.40
CA THR A 511 -1.16 20.70 19.04
C THR A 511 -2.09 19.57 18.65
N ILE A 512 -2.54 19.56 17.38
CA ILE A 512 -3.45 18.56 16.84
C ILE A 512 -2.88 18.07 15.51
N GLU A 513 -2.65 16.77 15.42
CA GLU A 513 -2.05 16.11 14.24
C GLU A 513 -2.65 14.73 13.96
N ASP A 514 -2.77 14.38 12.69
CA ASP A 514 -3.16 13.06 12.21
C ASP A 514 -1.91 12.17 12.05
N ASN A 515 -1.18 12.00 13.16
CA ASN A 515 0.06 11.24 13.30
C ASN A 515 0.19 10.81 14.77
N VAL A 516 1.05 9.84 15.09
CA VAL A 516 1.39 9.54 16.47
C VAL A 516 2.09 10.74 17.13
N THR A 517 1.82 11.01 18.39
CA THR A 517 2.43 12.15 19.10
C THR A 517 3.94 12.03 19.30
N PRO A 518 4.54 10.83 19.57
CA PRO A 518 5.98 10.70 19.67
C PRO A 518 6.70 11.09 18.36
N GLY A 519 7.58 12.08 18.43
CA GLY A 519 8.35 12.56 17.30
C GLY A 519 7.56 13.34 16.24
N GLY A 520 6.24 13.46 16.38
CA GLY A 520 5.36 14.15 15.44
C GLY A 520 5.52 15.67 15.41
N ALA A 521 4.57 16.35 14.76
CA ALA A 521 4.57 17.81 14.63
C ALA A 521 4.46 18.50 16.00
N GLY A 522 3.61 17.99 16.90
CA GLY A 522 3.48 18.48 18.26
C GLY A 522 4.76 18.34 19.08
N ALA A 523 5.51 17.25 18.87
CA ALA A 523 6.83 17.09 19.50
C ALA A 523 7.80 18.18 19.03
N GLY A 524 7.74 18.58 17.74
CA GLY A 524 8.53 19.71 17.22
C GLY A 524 8.20 21.05 17.88
N VAL A 525 6.92 21.29 18.15
CA VAL A 525 6.49 22.49 18.92
C VAL A 525 7.00 22.40 20.35
N ALA A 526 6.93 21.22 21.01
CA ALA A 526 7.45 21.03 22.35
C ALA A 526 8.97 21.29 22.45
N GLU A 527 9.75 20.76 21.50
CA GLU A 527 11.21 21.00 21.41
C GLU A 527 11.52 22.51 21.25
N TRP A 528 10.74 23.20 20.41
CA TRP A 528 10.89 24.64 20.24
C TRP A 528 10.54 25.41 21.53
N LEU A 529 9.44 25.03 22.22
CA LEU A 529 9.00 25.68 23.46
C LEU A 529 10.02 25.55 24.60
N VAL A 530 10.71 24.42 24.72
CA VAL A 530 11.75 24.23 25.74
C VAL A 530 12.85 25.29 25.61
N GLN A 531 13.16 25.73 24.39
CA GLN A 531 14.19 26.75 24.14
C GLN A 531 13.64 28.18 24.19
N GLY A 532 12.41 28.41 23.65
CA GLY A 532 11.85 29.74 23.44
C GLY A 532 10.91 30.26 24.51
N ALA A 533 10.15 29.37 25.19
CA ALA A 533 9.15 29.73 26.19
C ALA A 533 8.99 28.60 27.24
N PRO A 534 10.04 28.31 28.04
CA PRO A 534 9.98 27.22 29.01
C PRO A 534 8.88 27.45 30.03
N GLY A 535 8.08 26.42 30.26
CA GLY A 535 7.00 26.45 31.26
C GLY A 535 5.61 26.81 30.73
N LEU A 536 5.45 27.13 29.43
CA LEU A 536 4.13 27.26 28.82
C LEU A 536 3.49 25.87 28.67
N PRO A 537 2.30 25.63 29.27
CA PRO A 537 1.62 24.33 29.15
C PRO A 537 1.31 23.97 27.69
N LEU A 538 1.61 22.71 27.33
CA LEU A 538 1.33 22.16 26.01
C LEU A 538 0.57 20.84 26.14
N LEU A 539 -0.56 20.72 25.45
CA LEU A 539 -1.25 19.46 25.21
C LEU A 539 -0.96 18.99 23.77
N GLN A 540 -0.55 17.74 23.60
CA GLN A 540 -0.37 17.15 22.27
C GLN A 540 -1.48 16.14 22.02
N LEU A 541 -2.25 16.34 20.95
CA LEU A 541 -3.31 15.45 20.50
C LEU A 541 -2.93 14.86 19.14
N GLY A 542 -2.92 13.54 19.07
CA GLY A 542 -2.58 12.77 17.89
C GLY A 542 -3.05 11.33 18.05
N ILE A 543 -2.69 10.47 17.10
CA ILE A 543 -3.04 9.06 17.12
C ILE A 543 -2.40 8.39 18.33
N PRO A 544 -3.19 7.69 19.18
CA PRO A 544 -2.66 7.01 20.35
C PRO A 544 -1.84 5.78 19.95
N GLU A 545 -0.82 5.45 20.76
CA GLU A 545 0.08 4.30 20.54
C GLU A 545 -0.66 2.96 20.38
N ARG A 546 -1.79 2.80 21.07
CA ARG A 546 -2.64 1.60 20.99
C ARG A 546 -3.96 1.94 20.32
N LEU A 547 -3.95 2.06 19.00
CA LEU A 547 -5.17 2.17 18.21
C LEU A 547 -5.43 0.84 17.50
N SER A 548 -6.54 0.18 17.86
CA SER A 548 -7.04 -1.04 17.19
C SER A 548 -8.35 -0.78 16.43
N ALA A 549 -8.59 0.48 16.04
CA ALA A 549 -9.81 0.85 15.34
C ALA A 549 -9.81 0.28 13.91
N ARG A 550 -10.97 -0.24 13.51
CA ARG A 550 -11.28 -0.70 12.16
C ARG A 550 -12.56 -0.03 11.69
N GLY A 551 -12.73 0.15 10.40
CA GLY A 551 -13.90 0.76 9.80
C GLY A 551 -13.56 2.02 9.02
N SER A 552 -14.53 2.92 8.80
CA SER A 552 -14.30 4.14 8.04
C SER A 552 -13.26 5.06 8.72
N ARG A 553 -12.68 5.98 7.94
CA ARG A 553 -11.74 6.98 8.49
C ARG A 553 -12.37 7.78 9.64
N GLU A 554 -13.65 8.14 9.53
CA GLU A 554 -14.39 8.87 10.56
C GLU A 554 -14.48 8.04 11.85
N SER A 555 -14.79 6.74 11.75
CA SER A 555 -14.86 5.87 12.93
C SER A 555 -13.49 5.68 13.59
N CYS A 556 -12.42 5.63 12.80
CA CYS A 556 -11.05 5.58 13.30
C CYS A 556 -10.66 6.89 14.01
N LEU A 557 -11.03 8.06 13.45
CA LEU A 557 -10.82 9.36 14.09
C LEU A 557 -11.58 9.48 15.42
N ALA A 558 -12.83 9.03 15.44
CA ALA A 558 -13.63 9.02 16.67
C ALA A 558 -13.01 8.11 17.76
N ALA A 559 -12.55 6.92 17.36
CA ALA A 559 -11.86 6.00 18.28
C ALA A 559 -10.54 6.58 18.80
N ALA A 560 -9.83 7.34 17.97
CA ALA A 560 -8.63 8.08 18.36
C ALA A 560 -8.93 9.38 19.13
N ARG A 561 -10.22 9.77 19.25
CA ARG A 561 -10.67 11.05 19.83
C ARG A 561 -10.12 12.27 19.10
N LEU A 562 -9.92 12.16 17.79
CA LEU A 562 -9.46 13.21 16.88
C LEU A 562 -10.60 13.79 16.04
N ASP A 563 -11.83 13.33 16.24
CA ASP A 563 -13.07 13.97 15.77
C ASP A 563 -13.44 15.20 16.61
N ALA A 564 -14.35 16.03 16.15
CA ALA A 564 -14.70 17.29 16.84
C ALA A 564 -15.18 17.08 18.28
N PRO A 565 -16.07 16.10 18.62
CA PRO A 565 -16.45 15.82 20.00
C PRO A 565 -15.27 15.33 20.85
N GLY A 566 -14.43 14.44 20.32
CA GLY A 566 -13.28 13.89 21.01
C GLY A 566 -12.19 14.93 21.31
N LEU A 567 -11.94 15.83 20.37
CA LEU A 567 -11.04 16.98 20.54
C LEU A 567 -11.57 17.91 21.62
N LEU A 568 -12.85 18.31 21.56
CA LEU A 568 -13.46 19.20 22.54
C LEU A 568 -13.33 18.64 23.94
N ASP A 569 -13.78 17.40 24.18
CA ASP A 569 -13.74 16.76 25.49
C ASP A 569 -12.30 16.58 26.01
N SER A 570 -11.34 16.27 25.14
CA SER A 570 -9.93 16.14 25.55
C SER A 570 -9.32 17.46 25.95
N ILE A 571 -9.61 18.53 25.19
CA ILE A 571 -9.10 19.86 25.46
C ILE A 571 -9.77 20.46 26.72
N GLU A 572 -11.09 20.35 26.87
CA GLU A 572 -11.82 20.86 28.05
C GLU A 572 -11.32 20.24 29.35
N ARG A 573 -11.18 18.92 29.40
CA ARG A 573 -10.66 18.22 30.57
C ARG A 573 -9.26 18.69 30.94
N TRP A 574 -8.38 18.77 29.96
CA TRP A 574 -7.02 19.22 30.21
C TRP A 574 -6.98 20.70 30.60
N TRP A 575 -7.70 21.57 29.87
CA TRP A 575 -7.72 23.01 30.14
C TRP A 575 -8.30 23.35 31.52
N SER A 576 -9.33 22.63 31.95
CA SER A 576 -9.91 22.77 33.27
C SER A 576 -8.90 22.36 34.35
N SER A 577 -8.09 21.34 34.12
CA SER A 577 -7.03 20.93 35.07
C SER A 577 -5.91 21.96 35.21
N GLN A 578 -5.63 22.75 34.17
CA GLN A 578 -4.65 23.85 34.18
C GLN A 578 -5.19 25.12 34.86
N ASN A 579 -6.51 25.25 35.05
CA ASN A 579 -7.17 26.41 35.61
C ASN A 579 -8.10 26.03 36.77
N PRO A 580 -7.57 25.66 37.95
CA PRO A 580 -8.40 25.21 39.09
C PRO A 580 -9.45 26.22 39.58
N LYS A 581 -9.25 27.52 39.27
CA LYS A 581 -10.23 28.57 39.60
C LYS A 581 -11.50 28.48 38.77
N LEU A 582 -11.44 27.96 37.54
CA LEU A 582 -12.61 27.74 36.67
C LEU A 582 -13.45 26.54 37.16
N LEU A 583 -12.82 25.52 37.69
CA LEU A 583 -13.50 24.37 38.30
C LEU A 583 -14.37 24.75 39.51
N ARG A 584 -13.93 25.71 40.34
CA ARG A 584 -14.70 26.19 41.50
C ARG A 584 -15.90 27.04 41.10
N ALA A 585 -15.78 27.80 40.00
CA ALA A 585 -16.90 28.60 39.49
C ALA A 585 -17.99 27.75 38.83
N ALA A 586 -17.62 26.65 38.15
CA ALA A 586 -18.55 25.70 37.54
C ALA A 586 -19.22 24.76 38.58
N ALA A 587 -18.60 24.57 39.72
CA ALA A 587 -19.12 23.76 40.83
C ALA A 587 -20.09 24.53 41.78
N GLY A 588 -20.46 25.77 41.46
CA GLY A 588 -21.55 26.49 42.13
C GLY A 588 -21.22 26.96 43.57
N GLN A 589 -20.00 27.43 43.82
CA GLN A 589 -19.65 28.18 45.04
C GLN A 589 -19.32 29.62 44.73
#